data_d99a708f03ca2314931dbf36c6f24779
#
_entry.id   d99a708f03ca2314931dbf36c6f24779
#
_cell.length_a   1.000
_cell.length_b   1.000
_cell.length_c   1.000
_cell.angle_alpha   90.00
_cell.angle_beta   90.00
_cell.angle_gamma   90.00
#
_symmetry.space_group_name_H-M   'P 1'
#
loop_
_entity.id
_entity.type
_entity.pdbx_description
1 polymer ?
#
loop_
_entity_poly.entity_id
_entity_poly.type
_entity_poly.pdbx_seq_one_letter_code
_entity_poly.pdbx_strand_id
1 'polypeptide(L)'
;GLMFALVADAQLFWKVDDQNEAEFASRELPRFIYQRGKEEASMSYRLCPDEAFQNPESMTKWAQFGWQAAVRADEAKPPSKRKRQPA
;
A
#
# COMPACT_ATOMS: atom_id res chain seq x y z
N GLY A 1 -5.22 4.02 -13.47
CA GLY A 1 -4.58 2.87 -12.87
C GLY A 1 -4.90 2.68 -11.41
N LEU A 2 -4.36 1.62 -10.86
CA LEU A 2 -4.54 1.30 -9.46
C LEU A 2 -3.51 2.04 -8.60
N MET A 3 -3.96 2.58 -7.48
CA MET A 3 -3.06 3.19 -6.52
C MET A 3 -2.60 2.10 -5.54
N PHE A 4 -1.32 1.76 -5.58
CA PHE A 4 -0.75 0.71 -4.74
C PHE A 4 0.41 1.20 -3.88
N ALA A 5 0.80 2.45 -4.05
CA ALA A 5 1.88 3.07 -3.30
C ALA A 5 1.63 4.56 -3.21
N LEU A 6 2.21 5.20 -2.21
CA LEU A 6 2.20 6.66 -2.14
C LEU A 6 3.52 7.16 -1.56
N VAL A 7 3.85 8.39 -1.87
CA VAL A 7 5.02 9.07 -1.32
C VAL A 7 4.53 10.28 -0.55
N ALA A 8 4.97 10.41 0.68
CA ALA A 8 4.64 11.54 1.54
C ALA A 8 5.81 11.81 2.47
N ASP A 9 6.16 13.09 2.65
CA ASP A 9 7.28 13.51 3.50
C ASP A 9 8.57 12.77 3.15
N ALA A 10 8.81 12.60 1.84
CA ALA A 10 9.99 11.90 1.30
C ALA A 10 10.07 10.42 1.73
N GLN A 11 8.92 9.83 2.09
CA GLN A 11 8.85 8.42 2.48
C GLN A 11 7.89 7.68 1.55
N LEU A 12 8.23 6.42 1.27
CA LEU A 12 7.43 5.54 0.39
C LEU A 12 6.57 4.61 1.25
N PHE A 13 5.31 4.50 0.89
CA PHE A 13 4.35 3.63 1.58
C PHE A 13 3.70 2.69 0.58
N TRP A 14 3.47 1.45 1.02
CA TRP A 14 2.80 0.42 0.20
C TRP A 14 1.39 0.16 0.70
N LYS A 15 0.48 -0.11 -0.24
CA LYS A 15 -0.89 -0.46 0.13
C LYS A 15 -0.93 -1.78 0.89
N VAL A 16 -1.75 -1.83 1.94
CA VAL A 16 -1.92 -3.04 2.75
C VAL A 16 -3.39 -3.44 2.81
N ASP A 17 -3.60 -4.73 3.04
CA ASP A 17 -4.92 -5.32 3.28
C ASP A 17 -4.75 -6.50 4.26
N ASP A 18 -5.85 -7.20 4.53
CA ASP A 18 -5.84 -8.30 5.49
C ASP A 18 -4.83 -9.40 5.13
N GLN A 19 -4.53 -9.56 3.85
CA GLN A 19 -3.68 -10.66 3.40
C GLN A 19 -2.19 -10.34 3.52
N ASN A 20 -1.79 -9.07 3.45
CA ASN A 20 -0.38 -8.71 3.55
C ASN A 20 -0.02 -7.94 4.83
N GLU A 21 -1.01 -7.62 5.66
CA GLU A 21 -0.81 -6.82 6.87
C GLU A 21 0.27 -7.42 7.80
N ALA A 22 0.27 -8.73 7.94
CA ALA A 22 1.21 -9.40 8.86
C ALA A 22 2.67 -9.17 8.47
N GLU A 23 2.95 -9.09 7.17
CA GLU A 23 4.33 -8.86 6.70
C GLU A 23 4.84 -7.49 7.13
N PHE A 24 3.97 -6.49 7.11
CA PHE A 24 4.33 -5.14 7.55
C PHE A 24 4.34 -5.03 9.07
N ALA A 25 3.36 -5.62 9.73
CA ALA A 25 3.25 -5.56 11.18
C ALA A 25 4.42 -6.28 11.87
N SER A 26 4.90 -7.39 11.30
CA SER A 26 6.02 -8.13 11.87
C SER A 26 7.31 -7.31 11.89
N ARG A 27 7.40 -6.29 11.06
CA ARG A 27 8.54 -5.39 11.01
C ARG A 27 8.26 -4.05 11.68
N GLU A 28 7.10 -3.95 12.34
CA GLU A 28 6.68 -2.74 13.07
C GLU A 28 6.67 -1.48 12.19
N LEU A 29 6.28 -1.65 10.93
CA LEU A 29 6.23 -0.54 10.00
C LEU A 29 4.99 0.32 10.25
N PRO A 30 5.14 1.64 10.43
CA PRO A 30 4.02 2.49 10.78
C PRO A 30 3.04 2.67 9.63
N ARG A 31 1.78 2.91 9.97
CA ARG A 31 0.75 3.26 9.01
C ARG A 31 0.91 4.71 8.60
N PHE A 32 0.49 5.00 7.37
CA PHE A 32 0.39 6.38 6.92
C PHE A 32 -0.81 7.04 7.60
N ILE A 33 -0.56 8.15 8.30
CA ILE A 33 -1.58 8.91 9.00
C ILE A 33 -1.55 10.34 8.46
N TYR A 34 -2.71 10.89 8.14
CA TYR A 34 -2.79 12.27 7.68
C TYR A 34 -3.84 13.03 8.49
N GLN A 35 -3.68 14.35 8.54
CA GLN A 35 -4.61 15.23 9.23
C GLN A 35 -5.71 15.67 8.28
N ARG A 36 -6.95 15.59 8.75
CA ARG A 36 -8.10 16.12 8.03
C ARG A 36 -8.78 17.12 8.97
N GLY A 37 -8.40 18.39 8.86
CA GLY A 37 -8.87 19.40 9.82
C GLY A 37 -8.35 19.07 11.21
N LYS A 38 -9.26 18.82 12.15
CA LYS A 38 -8.90 18.48 13.53
C LYS A 38 -8.84 16.97 13.77
N GLU A 39 -9.15 16.17 12.73
CA GLU A 39 -9.18 14.73 12.87
C GLU A 39 -7.97 14.08 12.22
N GLU A 40 -7.46 13.01 12.85
CA GLU A 40 -6.48 12.13 12.22
C GLU A 40 -7.20 11.07 11.41
N ALA A 41 -6.70 10.79 10.22
CA ALA A 41 -7.21 9.70 9.41
C ALA A 41 -6.06 8.80 9.03
N SER A 42 -6.28 7.50 9.13
CA SER A 42 -5.32 6.48 8.76
C SER A 42 -5.72 5.90 7.41
N MET A 43 -4.77 5.77 6.51
CA MET A 43 -5.00 5.10 5.23
C MET A 43 -4.45 3.67 5.29
N SER A 44 -4.94 2.82 4.40
CA SER A 44 -4.48 1.44 4.31
C SER A 44 -3.11 1.34 3.61
N TYR A 45 -2.14 2.03 4.18
CA TYR A 45 -0.77 2.08 3.68
C TYR A 45 0.19 1.99 4.85
N ARG A 46 1.30 1.28 4.67
CA ARG A 46 2.36 1.20 5.68
C ARG A 46 3.70 1.53 5.04
N LEU A 47 4.61 2.04 5.86
CA LEU A 47 5.93 2.47 5.43
C LEU A 47 6.70 1.33 4.77
N CYS A 48 7.38 1.65 3.67
CA CYS A 48 8.29 0.73 3.01
C CYS A 48 9.50 0.48 3.92
N PRO A 49 9.87 -0.79 4.15
CA PRO A 49 11.03 -1.07 4.98
C PRO A 49 12.33 -0.70 4.29
N ASP A 50 13.34 -0.36 5.08
CA ASP A 50 14.66 0.01 4.54
C ASP A 50 15.26 -1.12 3.70
N GLU A 51 14.99 -2.37 4.06
CA GLU A 51 15.53 -3.52 3.33
C GLU A 51 15.14 -3.51 1.84
N ALA A 52 14.00 -2.88 1.50
CA ALA A 52 13.53 -2.83 0.11
C ALA A 52 14.49 -2.01 -0.77
N PHE A 53 15.22 -1.08 -0.17
CA PHE A 53 16.13 -0.22 -0.93
C PHE A 53 17.53 -0.82 -1.11
N GLN A 54 17.77 -2.00 -0.53
CA GLN A 54 19.09 -2.62 -0.57
C GLN A 54 19.38 -3.32 -1.89
N ASN A 55 18.37 -3.82 -2.56
CA ASN A 55 18.54 -4.44 -3.87
C ASN A 55 17.20 -4.49 -4.62
N PRO A 56 17.25 -4.64 -5.96
CA PRO A 56 16.02 -4.64 -6.78
C PRO A 56 15.06 -5.78 -6.46
N GLU A 57 15.57 -6.94 -6.06
CA GLU A 57 14.72 -8.09 -5.76
C GLU A 57 13.87 -7.83 -4.53
N SER A 58 14.46 -7.22 -3.50
CA SER A 58 13.75 -6.87 -2.29
C SER A 58 12.68 -5.82 -2.59
N MET A 59 13.02 -4.79 -3.37
CA MET A 59 12.05 -3.76 -3.76
C MET A 59 10.88 -4.37 -4.53
N THR A 60 11.17 -5.27 -5.46
CA THR A 60 10.13 -5.95 -6.24
C THR A 60 9.17 -6.74 -5.34
N LYS A 61 9.71 -7.44 -4.35
CA LYS A 61 8.91 -8.20 -3.39
C LYS A 61 7.91 -7.30 -2.67
N TRP A 62 8.38 -6.18 -2.14
CA TRP A 62 7.52 -5.26 -1.40
C TRP A 62 6.53 -4.54 -2.31
N ALA A 63 6.95 -4.19 -3.51
CA ALA A 63 6.06 -3.59 -4.50
C ALA A 63 4.93 -4.54 -4.87
N GLN A 64 5.21 -5.84 -4.97
CA GLN A 64 4.19 -6.83 -5.26
C GLN A 64 3.15 -6.93 -4.16
N PHE A 65 3.55 -6.83 -2.89
CA PHE A 65 2.59 -6.79 -1.80
C PHE A 65 1.59 -5.65 -1.99
N GLY A 66 2.10 -4.45 -2.28
CA GLY A 66 1.25 -3.28 -2.51
C GLY A 66 0.36 -3.45 -3.72
N TRP A 67 0.92 -3.93 -4.82
CA TRP A 67 0.18 -4.14 -6.06
C TRP A 67 -0.94 -5.15 -5.87
N GLN A 68 -0.65 -6.28 -5.24
CA GLN A 68 -1.65 -7.32 -5.01
C GLN A 68 -2.79 -6.82 -4.11
N ALA A 69 -2.45 -6.03 -3.08
CA ALA A 69 -3.48 -5.43 -2.23
C ALA A 69 -4.38 -4.49 -3.03
N ALA A 70 -3.79 -3.71 -3.93
CA ALA A 70 -4.56 -2.79 -4.78
C ALA A 70 -5.47 -3.54 -5.73
N VAL A 71 -4.99 -4.63 -6.32
CA VAL A 71 -5.80 -5.46 -7.21
C VAL A 71 -6.98 -6.07 -6.46
N ARG A 72 -6.73 -6.62 -5.27
CA ARG A 72 -7.80 -7.21 -4.47
C ARG A 72 -8.86 -6.18 -4.08
N ALA A 73 -8.40 -4.97 -3.72
CA ALA A 73 -9.32 -3.90 -3.35
C ALA A 73 -10.18 -3.47 -4.54
N ASP A 74 -9.58 -3.40 -5.72
CA ASP A 74 -10.31 -3.05 -6.94
C ASP A 74 -11.32 -4.13 -7.31
N GLU A 75 -10.94 -5.39 -7.22
CA GLU A 75 -11.83 -6.50 -7.53
C GLU A 75 -13.01 -6.62 -6.57
N ALA A 76 -12.86 -6.11 -5.35
CA ALA A 76 -13.94 -6.08 -4.38
C ALA A 76 -14.99 -5.01 -4.68
N LYS A 77 -14.69 -4.05 -5.58
CA LYS A 77 -15.64 -3.01 -5.96
C LYS A 77 -16.63 -3.52 -7.00
N PRO A 78 -17.83 -2.93 -7.07
CA PRO A 78 -18.74 -3.22 -8.19
C PRO A 78 -18.04 -2.90 -9.52
N PRO A 79 -18.38 -3.63 -10.61
CA PRO A 79 -17.71 -3.40 -11.89
C PRO A 79 -17.73 -1.95 -12.37
N SER A 80 -18.79 -1.21 -12.09
CA SER A 80 -18.92 0.18 -12.50
C SER A 80 -17.93 1.12 -11.80
N LYS A 81 -17.30 0.66 -10.71
CA LYS A 81 -16.36 1.47 -9.92
C LYS A 81 -14.93 0.95 -9.99
N ARG A 82 -14.68 -0.10 -10.77
CA ARG A 82 -13.33 -0.61 -10.94
C ARG A 82 -12.50 0.32 -11.78
N LYS A 83 -11.25 0.53 -11.38
CA LYS A 83 -10.36 1.46 -12.04
C LYS A 83 -9.54 0.83 -13.14
N ARG A 84 -9.27 -0.49 -13.06
CA ARG A 84 -8.47 -1.12 -14.10
C ARG A 84 -9.33 -1.42 -15.31
N GLN A 85 -8.68 -1.33 -16.47
CA GLN A 85 -9.35 -1.56 -17.74
C GLN A 85 -9.75 -3.02 -17.87
N PRO A 86 -10.93 -3.30 -18.45
CA PRO A 86 -11.27 -4.68 -18.79
C PRO A 86 -10.32 -5.17 -19.89
N ALA A 87 -10.02 -6.43 -19.84
CA ALA A 87 -9.14 -7.05 -20.83
C ALA A 87 -9.79 -7.07 -22.21
#